data_d53c7a6ede982193cd1ff80476fde2f6
#
_entry.id   d53c7a6ede982193cd1ff80476fde2f6
#
_cell.length_a   1.000
_cell.length_b   1.000
_cell.length_c   1.000
_cell.angle_alpha   90.00
_cell.angle_beta   90.00
_cell.angle_gamma   90.00
#
_symmetry.space_group_name_H-M   'P 1'
#
loop_
_entity.id
_entity.type
_entity.pdbx_description
1 polymer ?
#
loop_
_entity_poly.entity_id
_entity_poly.type
_entity_poly.pdbx_seq_one_letter_code
_entity_poly.pdbx_strand_id
1 'polypeptide(L)'
;MLLKHGYNDLGIQELLVATGTPKGSFYHHFRHKEDFALQVIDQYMQHVHAALDACLGDEGRPPLGRVRRFFEQTRQHYRKEGYMGCLLGGLGQELSGVSEVFRRKIEGCFSEIAERLAVCLEEARERGDIQANSNTRRMASVLVDCWEGAALRSRLRGNAAPLTAMLDFYFQSAVRR
;
A
#
# COMPACT_ATOMS: atom_id res chain seq x y z
N MET A 1 9.30 2.70 12.76
CA MET A 1 10.09 3.96 12.79
C MET A 1 10.00 4.69 11.45
N LEU A 2 10.36 4.08 10.30
CA LEU A 2 10.26 4.75 8.98
C LEU A 2 8.88 5.34 8.69
N LEU A 3 7.78 4.62 8.99
CA LEU A 3 6.42 5.14 8.80
C LEU A 3 6.12 6.38 9.66
N LYS A 4 6.72 6.49 10.84
CA LYS A 4 6.48 7.58 11.79
C LYS A 4 7.35 8.80 11.51
N HIS A 5 8.64 8.59 11.28
CA HIS A 5 9.65 9.67 11.18
C HIS A 5 10.04 9.98 9.74
N GLY A 6 9.71 9.11 8.77
CA GLY A 6 10.23 9.19 7.42
C GLY A 6 11.66 8.66 7.31
N TYR A 7 12.23 8.76 6.12
CA TYR A 7 13.59 8.31 5.86
C TYR A 7 14.62 9.36 6.26
N ASN A 8 14.43 10.63 5.91
CA ASN A 8 15.46 11.66 6.13
C ASN A 8 15.70 11.91 7.62
N ASP A 9 14.64 12.02 8.41
CA ASP A 9 14.72 12.34 9.85
C ASP A 9 15.13 11.14 10.70
N LEU A 10 14.93 9.90 10.25
CA LEU A 10 15.35 8.71 10.99
C LEU A 10 16.87 8.52 10.94
N GLY A 11 17.58 8.84 12.03
CA GLY A 11 18.99 8.56 12.19
C GLY A 11 19.28 7.08 12.46
N ILE A 12 20.39 6.54 11.89
CA ILE A 12 20.83 5.15 12.21
C ILE A 12 21.05 4.98 13.72
N GLN A 13 21.64 5.97 14.39
CA GLN A 13 21.88 5.90 15.84
C GLN A 13 20.57 5.80 16.64
N GLU A 14 19.56 6.55 16.24
CA GLU A 14 18.22 6.52 16.85
C GLU A 14 17.57 5.13 16.63
N LEU A 15 17.70 4.58 15.42
CA LEU A 15 17.21 3.23 15.11
C LEU A 15 17.87 2.18 15.99
N LEU A 16 19.20 2.23 16.15
CA LEU A 16 19.96 1.30 16.97
C LEU A 16 19.56 1.34 18.44
N VAL A 17 19.38 2.56 18.99
CA VAL A 17 18.91 2.76 20.36
C VAL A 17 17.49 2.20 20.54
N ALA A 18 16.59 2.53 19.64
CA ALA A 18 15.20 2.11 19.74
C ALA A 18 15.00 0.59 19.60
N THR A 19 15.90 -0.09 18.88
CA THR A 19 15.84 -1.54 18.64
C THR A 19 16.75 -2.34 19.58
N GLY A 20 17.58 -1.68 20.39
CA GLY A 20 18.59 -2.35 21.19
C GLY A 20 19.67 -3.05 20.35
N THR A 21 19.85 -2.66 19.09
CA THR A 21 20.74 -3.33 18.15
C THR A 21 22.15 -2.74 18.20
N PRO A 22 23.22 -3.54 18.42
CA PRO A 22 24.59 -3.06 18.35
C PRO A 22 24.94 -2.54 16.94
N LYS A 23 25.72 -1.45 16.87
CA LYS A 23 26.14 -0.84 15.59
C LYS A 23 26.82 -1.83 14.64
N GLY A 24 27.68 -2.70 15.16
CA GLY A 24 28.33 -3.75 14.37
C GLY A 24 27.34 -4.74 13.74
N SER A 25 26.29 -5.13 14.47
CA SER A 25 25.24 -6.00 13.97
C SER A 25 24.45 -5.36 12.82
N PHE A 26 24.14 -4.07 12.92
CA PHE A 26 23.47 -3.34 11.83
C PHE A 26 24.31 -3.41 10.54
N TYR A 27 25.60 -3.02 10.60
CA TYR A 27 26.47 -2.99 9.43
C TYR A 27 26.90 -4.37 8.92
N HIS A 28 26.65 -5.42 9.71
CA HIS A 28 26.77 -6.80 9.24
C HIS A 28 25.65 -7.17 8.25
N HIS A 29 24.42 -6.62 8.45
CA HIS A 29 23.25 -6.91 7.64
C HIS A 29 22.98 -5.88 6.56
N PHE A 30 23.27 -4.60 6.80
CA PHE A 30 22.96 -3.49 5.92
C PHE A 30 24.21 -2.66 5.63
N ARG A 31 24.54 -2.48 4.36
CA ARG A 31 25.73 -1.70 3.94
C ARG A 31 25.61 -0.22 4.35
N HIS A 32 24.39 0.34 4.24
CA HIS A 32 24.07 1.73 4.56
C HIS A 32 22.55 1.87 4.80
N LYS A 33 22.11 3.06 5.20
CA LYS A 33 20.72 3.38 5.50
C LYS A 33 19.77 3.13 4.32
N GLU A 34 20.19 3.37 3.10
CA GLU A 34 19.40 3.12 1.89
C GLU A 34 19.13 1.62 1.73
N ASP A 35 20.15 0.77 1.87
CA ASP A 35 20.01 -0.69 1.82
C ASP A 35 19.01 -1.19 2.88
N PHE A 36 19.11 -0.69 4.12
CA PHE A 36 18.16 -0.98 5.17
C PHE A 36 16.71 -0.58 4.76
N ALA A 37 16.53 0.62 4.25
CA ALA A 37 15.19 1.10 3.89
C ALA A 37 14.58 0.33 2.71
N LEU A 38 15.38 -0.07 1.73
CA LEU A 38 14.95 -0.92 0.63
C LEU A 38 14.51 -2.30 1.13
N GLN A 39 15.24 -2.91 2.06
CA GLN A 39 14.86 -4.19 2.66
C GLN A 39 13.59 -4.06 3.53
N VAL A 40 13.38 -2.92 4.19
CA VAL A 40 12.11 -2.64 4.89
C VAL A 40 10.94 -2.54 3.90
N ILE A 41 11.12 -1.94 2.72
CA ILE A 41 10.12 -1.94 1.66
C ILE A 41 9.82 -3.38 1.20
N ASP A 42 10.85 -4.22 0.99
CA ASP A 42 10.65 -5.62 0.61
C ASP A 42 9.84 -6.39 1.67
N GLN A 43 10.19 -6.22 2.95
CA GLN A 43 9.46 -6.83 4.05
C GLN A 43 8.01 -6.34 4.15
N TYR A 44 7.77 -5.04 3.93
CA TYR A 44 6.44 -4.47 3.87
C TYR A 44 5.62 -5.09 2.73
N MET A 45 6.22 -5.24 1.54
CA MET A 45 5.56 -5.84 0.38
C MET A 45 5.23 -7.33 0.61
N GLN A 46 6.04 -8.08 1.35
CA GLN A 46 5.69 -9.46 1.72
C GLN A 46 4.37 -9.51 2.53
N HIS A 47 4.16 -8.58 3.46
CA HIS A 47 2.89 -8.49 4.19
C HIS A 47 1.73 -8.06 3.29
N VAL A 48 1.95 -7.13 2.36
CA VAL A 48 0.94 -6.71 1.37
C VAL A 48 0.56 -7.87 0.47
N HIS A 49 1.55 -8.64 -0.03
CA HIS A 49 1.31 -9.83 -0.86
C HIS A 49 0.51 -10.89 -0.11
N ALA A 50 0.87 -11.20 1.14
CA ALA A 50 0.11 -12.15 1.94
C ALA A 50 -1.35 -11.71 2.15
N ALA A 51 -1.59 -10.41 2.36
CA ALA A 51 -2.93 -9.86 2.48
C ALA A 51 -3.71 -9.92 1.16
N LEU A 52 -3.05 -9.64 0.03
CA LEU A 52 -3.64 -9.80 -1.31
C LEU A 52 -4.00 -11.25 -1.58
N ASP A 53 -3.10 -12.21 -1.30
CA ASP A 53 -3.34 -13.65 -1.47
C ASP A 53 -4.56 -14.10 -0.65
N ALA A 54 -4.61 -13.72 0.62
CA ALA A 54 -5.70 -14.09 1.51
C ALA A 54 -7.05 -13.47 1.12
N CYS A 55 -7.06 -12.28 0.50
CA CYS A 55 -8.29 -11.60 0.12
C CYS A 55 -8.73 -11.97 -1.29
N LEU A 56 -7.82 -11.93 -2.27
CA LEU A 56 -8.16 -12.15 -3.68
C LEU A 56 -8.34 -13.64 -4.00
N GLY A 57 -7.71 -14.54 -3.25
CA GLY A 57 -7.87 -16.00 -3.38
C GLY A 57 -9.11 -16.58 -2.68
N ASP A 58 -9.93 -15.77 -1.99
CA ASP A 58 -11.16 -16.24 -1.32
C ASP A 58 -12.30 -16.47 -2.33
N GLU A 59 -12.29 -17.63 -2.99
CA GLU A 59 -13.29 -18.00 -4.01
C GLU A 59 -14.74 -18.07 -3.46
N GLY A 60 -14.92 -18.14 -2.14
CA GLY A 60 -16.23 -18.06 -1.50
C GLY A 60 -16.89 -16.67 -1.60
N ARG A 61 -16.16 -15.66 -2.14
CA ARG A 61 -16.66 -14.29 -2.31
C ARG A 61 -16.64 -13.88 -3.78
N PRO A 62 -17.60 -13.03 -4.20
CA PRO A 62 -17.56 -12.46 -5.54
C PRO A 62 -16.31 -11.56 -5.70
N PRO A 63 -15.74 -11.44 -6.93
CA PRO A 63 -14.47 -10.74 -7.16
C PRO A 63 -14.42 -9.31 -6.60
N LEU A 64 -15.48 -8.52 -6.81
CA LEU A 64 -15.56 -7.17 -6.24
C LEU A 64 -15.54 -7.15 -4.71
N GLY A 65 -16.15 -8.15 -4.09
CA GLY A 65 -16.12 -8.34 -2.63
C GLY A 65 -14.72 -8.67 -2.11
N ARG A 66 -13.93 -9.45 -2.89
CA ARG A 66 -12.54 -9.76 -2.59
C ARG A 66 -11.65 -8.50 -2.62
N VAL A 67 -11.79 -7.70 -3.69
CA VAL A 67 -11.07 -6.42 -3.82
C VAL A 67 -11.45 -5.47 -2.67
N ARG A 68 -12.74 -5.29 -2.39
CA ARG A 68 -13.22 -4.43 -1.30
C ARG A 68 -12.66 -4.89 0.06
N ARG A 69 -12.68 -6.19 0.32
CA ARG A 69 -12.16 -6.78 1.58
C ARG A 69 -10.68 -6.46 1.82
N PHE A 70 -9.85 -6.53 0.80
CA PHE A 70 -8.43 -6.16 0.92
C PHE A 70 -8.27 -4.73 1.45
N PHE A 71 -8.96 -3.75 0.87
CA PHE A 71 -8.89 -2.36 1.32
C PHE A 71 -9.55 -2.14 2.70
N GLU A 72 -10.61 -2.86 3.03
CA GLU A 72 -11.22 -2.81 4.36
C GLU A 72 -10.28 -3.36 5.44
N GLN A 73 -9.55 -4.43 5.17
CA GLN A 73 -8.53 -4.96 6.08
C GLN A 73 -7.36 -4.00 6.22
N THR A 74 -6.88 -3.40 5.13
CA THR A 74 -5.83 -2.37 5.16
C THR A 74 -6.27 -1.15 5.96
N ARG A 75 -7.52 -0.70 5.81
CA ARG A 75 -8.10 0.38 6.63
C ARG A 75 -8.11 0.02 8.13
N GLN A 76 -8.44 -1.22 8.48
CA GLN A 76 -8.41 -1.68 9.88
C GLN A 76 -6.99 -1.71 10.43
N HIS A 77 -6.01 -2.09 9.61
CA HIS A 77 -4.59 -2.04 9.96
C HIS A 77 -4.15 -0.60 10.23
N TYR A 78 -4.45 0.34 9.32
CA TYR A 78 -4.15 1.77 9.54
C TYR A 78 -4.79 2.33 10.81
N ARG A 79 -6.02 1.89 11.15
CA ARG A 79 -6.67 2.27 12.41
C ARG A 79 -5.89 1.79 13.63
N LYS A 80 -5.41 0.55 13.62
CA LYS A 80 -4.61 -0.01 14.74
C LYS A 80 -3.28 0.73 14.93
N GLU A 81 -2.71 1.23 13.84
CA GLU A 81 -1.47 2.01 13.84
C GLU A 81 -1.68 3.51 14.00
N GLY A 82 -2.88 3.97 14.38
CA GLY A 82 -3.17 5.39 14.58
C GLY A 82 -3.20 6.22 13.30
N TYR A 83 -3.57 5.61 12.17
CA TYR A 83 -3.68 6.24 10.84
C TYR A 83 -2.36 6.84 10.34
N MET A 84 -1.27 6.14 10.55
CA MET A 84 0.05 6.59 10.06
C MET A 84 0.16 6.64 8.52
N GLY A 85 -0.80 6.06 7.79
CA GLY A 85 -0.83 6.05 6.33
C GLY A 85 -0.07 4.88 5.71
N CYS A 86 0.24 5.01 4.42
CA CYS A 86 0.99 4.02 3.66
C CYS A 86 2.49 4.29 3.75
N LEU A 87 3.29 3.26 4.02
CA LEU A 87 4.75 3.38 4.02
C LEU A 87 5.28 3.76 2.64
N LEU A 88 4.78 3.13 1.58
CA LEU A 88 5.20 3.41 0.21
C LEU A 88 4.88 4.84 -0.20
N GLY A 89 3.65 5.30 0.08
CA GLY A 89 3.23 6.67 -0.21
C GLY A 89 4.06 7.71 0.54
N GLY A 90 4.36 7.47 1.82
CA GLY A 90 5.21 8.34 2.63
C GLY A 90 6.64 8.44 2.08
N LEU A 91 7.28 7.30 1.86
CA LEU A 91 8.63 7.25 1.28
C LEU A 91 8.67 7.75 -0.16
N GLY A 92 7.62 7.51 -0.96
CA GLY A 92 7.50 8.01 -2.32
C GLY A 92 7.47 9.55 -2.37
N GLN A 93 6.71 10.19 -1.50
CA GLN A 93 6.68 11.66 -1.41
C GLN A 93 8.03 12.24 -0.97
N GLU A 94 8.73 11.57 -0.07
CA GLU A 94 10.00 12.04 0.48
C GLU A 94 11.19 11.82 -0.47
N LEU A 95 11.22 10.70 -1.20
CA LEU A 95 12.44 10.21 -1.85
C LEU A 95 12.38 10.17 -3.38
N SER A 96 11.20 10.23 -4.00
CA SER A 96 11.08 10.09 -5.46
C SER A 96 11.80 11.18 -6.25
N GLY A 97 11.92 12.38 -5.69
CA GLY A 97 12.63 13.51 -6.30
C GLY A 97 14.15 13.50 -6.12
N VAL A 98 14.67 12.65 -5.21
CA VAL A 98 16.10 12.66 -4.82
C VAL A 98 16.81 11.32 -5.03
N SER A 99 16.08 10.22 -5.20
CA SER A 99 16.63 8.89 -5.43
C SER A 99 15.86 8.10 -6.48
N GLU A 100 16.50 7.87 -7.61
CA GLU A 100 15.97 7.06 -8.70
C GLU A 100 15.74 5.59 -8.25
N VAL A 101 16.57 5.08 -7.35
CA VAL A 101 16.44 3.72 -6.82
C VAL A 101 15.13 3.58 -6.05
N PHE A 102 14.84 4.49 -5.12
CA PHE A 102 13.57 4.50 -4.39
C PHE A 102 12.38 4.76 -5.31
N ARG A 103 12.50 5.72 -6.23
CA ARG A 103 11.44 6.03 -7.19
C ARG A 103 11.00 4.79 -7.95
N ARG A 104 11.94 4.05 -8.56
CA ARG A 104 11.64 2.83 -9.31
C ARG A 104 11.11 1.71 -8.43
N LYS A 105 11.69 1.54 -7.24
CA LYS A 105 11.27 0.51 -6.30
C LYS A 105 9.82 0.71 -5.87
N ILE A 106 9.46 1.91 -5.46
CA ILE A 106 8.13 2.24 -4.95
C ILE A 106 7.09 2.19 -6.07
N GLU A 107 7.41 2.73 -7.26
CA GLU A 107 6.54 2.62 -8.43
C GLU A 107 6.28 1.17 -8.82
N GLY A 108 7.32 0.33 -8.81
CA GLY A 108 7.17 -1.11 -9.03
C GLY A 108 6.22 -1.78 -8.03
N CYS A 109 6.29 -1.40 -6.74
CA CYS A 109 5.40 -1.92 -5.71
C CYS A 109 3.93 -1.54 -5.98
N PHE A 110 3.65 -0.29 -6.33
CA PHE A 110 2.29 0.15 -6.66
C PHE A 110 1.75 -0.51 -7.92
N SER A 111 2.58 -0.62 -8.96
CA SER A 111 2.24 -1.31 -10.20
C SER A 111 1.87 -2.78 -9.95
N GLU A 112 2.64 -3.49 -9.14
CA GLU A 112 2.38 -4.89 -8.78
C GLU A 112 1.06 -5.06 -8.02
N ILE A 113 0.77 -4.19 -7.04
CA ILE A 113 -0.52 -4.18 -6.35
C ILE A 113 -1.66 -3.97 -7.35
N ALA A 114 -1.54 -2.98 -8.23
CA ALA A 114 -2.56 -2.67 -9.24
C ALA A 114 -2.78 -3.84 -10.21
N GLU A 115 -1.73 -4.51 -10.67
CA GLU A 115 -1.84 -5.68 -11.56
C GLU A 115 -2.59 -6.83 -10.89
N ARG A 116 -2.31 -7.13 -9.63
CA ARG A 116 -3.01 -8.17 -8.89
C ARG A 116 -4.50 -7.86 -8.69
N LEU A 117 -4.83 -6.61 -8.41
CA LEU A 117 -6.21 -6.15 -8.32
C LEU A 117 -6.91 -6.22 -9.69
N ALA A 118 -6.20 -5.88 -10.77
CA ALA A 118 -6.74 -5.92 -12.13
C ALA A 118 -7.19 -7.33 -12.55
N VAL A 119 -6.44 -8.36 -12.16
CA VAL A 119 -6.85 -9.76 -12.41
C VAL A 119 -8.21 -10.08 -11.77
N CYS A 120 -8.40 -9.68 -10.51
CA CYS A 120 -9.65 -9.91 -9.81
C CYS A 120 -10.81 -9.05 -10.37
N LEU A 121 -10.53 -7.83 -10.85
CA LEU A 121 -11.49 -6.99 -11.56
C LEU A 121 -11.85 -7.55 -12.94
N GLU A 122 -10.93 -8.25 -13.60
CA GLU A 122 -11.19 -8.95 -14.85
C GLU A 122 -12.19 -10.09 -14.65
N GLU A 123 -12.02 -10.90 -13.59
CA GLU A 123 -13.01 -11.92 -13.22
C GLU A 123 -14.40 -11.31 -12.97
N ALA A 124 -14.44 -10.11 -12.32
CA ALA A 124 -15.70 -9.41 -12.12
C ALA A 124 -16.35 -8.95 -13.44
N ARG A 125 -15.54 -8.52 -14.41
CA ARG A 125 -16.02 -8.14 -15.75
C ARG A 125 -16.56 -9.37 -16.51
N GLU A 126 -15.87 -10.49 -16.48
CA GLU A 126 -16.28 -11.74 -17.11
C GLU A 126 -17.61 -12.27 -16.54
N ARG A 127 -17.85 -12.03 -15.24
CA ARG A 127 -19.12 -12.37 -14.57
C ARG A 127 -20.24 -11.38 -14.82
N GLY A 128 -19.95 -10.25 -15.49
CA GLY A 128 -20.92 -9.18 -15.73
C GLY A 128 -21.18 -8.25 -14.53
N ASP A 129 -20.33 -8.29 -13.48
CA ASP A 129 -20.39 -7.39 -12.33
C ASP A 129 -19.84 -5.99 -12.66
N ILE A 130 -19.06 -5.88 -13.75
CA ILE A 130 -18.50 -4.66 -14.35
C ILE A 130 -18.89 -4.61 -15.82
N GLN A 131 -19.06 -3.42 -16.39
CA GLN A 131 -19.37 -3.24 -17.81
C GLN A 131 -18.33 -3.93 -18.70
N ALA A 132 -18.77 -4.60 -19.76
CA ALA A 132 -17.92 -5.38 -20.67
C ALA A 132 -16.81 -4.57 -21.36
N ASN A 133 -17.01 -3.26 -21.58
CA ASN A 133 -16.06 -2.35 -22.19
C ASN A 133 -15.12 -1.66 -21.17
N SER A 134 -15.21 -1.99 -19.89
CA SER A 134 -14.35 -1.40 -18.86
C SER A 134 -12.90 -1.85 -18.99
N ASN A 135 -11.98 -0.92 -18.81
CA ASN A 135 -10.56 -1.20 -18.71
C ASN A 135 -10.19 -1.52 -17.25
N THR A 136 -10.14 -2.79 -16.92
CA THR A 136 -9.89 -3.29 -15.55
C THR A 136 -8.52 -2.92 -15.00
N ARG A 137 -7.49 -2.84 -15.84
CA ARG A 137 -6.15 -2.36 -15.44
C ARG A 137 -6.19 -0.89 -15.04
N ARG A 138 -6.85 -0.05 -15.84
CA ARG A 138 -7.03 1.36 -15.50
C ARG A 138 -7.85 1.55 -14.23
N MET A 139 -8.91 0.74 -14.05
CA MET A 139 -9.72 0.76 -12.82
C MET A 139 -8.89 0.41 -11.59
N ALA A 140 -8.04 -0.61 -11.68
CA ALA A 140 -7.14 -1.01 -10.60
C ALA A 140 -6.12 0.10 -10.26
N SER A 141 -5.46 0.68 -11.27
CA SER A 141 -4.53 1.81 -11.07
C SER A 141 -5.21 2.98 -10.37
N VAL A 142 -6.35 3.43 -10.89
CA VAL A 142 -7.12 4.53 -10.28
C VAL A 142 -7.54 4.20 -8.84
N LEU A 143 -7.89 2.94 -8.54
CA LEU A 143 -8.23 2.53 -7.18
C LEU A 143 -7.05 2.68 -6.23
N VAL A 144 -5.84 2.26 -6.65
CA VAL A 144 -4.60 2.41 -5.86
C VAL A 144 -4.27 3.89 -5.66
N ASP A 145 -4.33 4.71 -6.72
CA ASP A 145 -4.04 6.16 -6.67
C ASP A 145 -5.00 6.89 -5.72
N CYS A 146 -6.30 6.60 -5.83
CA CYS A 146 -7.33 7.17 -4.94
C CYS A 146 -7.14 6.72 -3.49
N TRP A 147 -6.73 5.45 -3.28
CA TRP A 147 -6.44 4.93 -1.95
C TRP A 147 -5.28 5.68 -1.29
N GLU A 148 -4.18 5.92 -2.01
CA GLU A 148 -3.03 6.66 -1.48
C GLU A 148 -3.41 8.10 -1.11
N GLY A 149 -4.18 8.78 -1.94
CA GLY A 149 -4.73 10.10 -1.61
C GLY A 149 -5.61 10.09 -0.37
N ALA A 150 -6.48 9.08 -0.23
CA ALA A 150 -7.34 8.91 0.95
C ALA A 150 -6.53 8.54 2.21
N ALA A 151 -5.46 7.74 2.08
CA ALA A 151 -4.57 7.37 3.17
C ALA A 151 -3.84 8.60 3.74
N LEU A 152 -3.31 9.46 2.87
CA LEU A 152 -2.75 10.75 3.28
C LEU A 152 -3.78 11.61 4.03
N ARG A 153 -5.00 11.73 3.50
CA ARG A 153 -6.07 12.50 4.13
C ARG A 153 -6.50 11.90 5.48
N SER A 154 -6.49 10.57 5.61
CA SER A 154 -6.78 9.89 6.88
C SER A 154 -5.71 10.18 7.93
N ARG A 155 -4.42 10.19 7.54
CA ARG A 155 -3.31 10.59 8.42
C ARG A 155 -3.49 12.03 8.93
N LEU A 156 -3.81 12.97 8.04
CA LEU A 156 -4.03 14.38 8.40
C LEU A 156 -5.24 14.58 9.32
N ARG A 157 -6.29 13.76 9.19
CA ARG A 157 -7.51 13.85 10.00
C ARG A 157 -7.49 12.98 11.25
N GLY A 158 -6.57 12.04 11.36
CA GLY A 158 -6.51 11.06 12.45
C GLY A 158 -7.72 10.11 12.49
N ASN A 159 -8.37 9.85 11.35
CA ASN A 159 -9.54 8.98 11.27
C ASN A 159 -9.74 8.34 9.88
N ALA A 160 -10.63 7.32 9.81
CA ALA A 160 -10.88 6.53 8.62
C ALA A 160 -11.85 7.17 7.60
N ALA A 161 -12.43 8.33 7.89
CA ALA A 161 -13.51 8.88 7.05
C ALA A 161 -13.11 9.05 5.56
N PRO A 162 -11.91 9.55 5.21
CA PRO A 162 -11.48 9.65 3.81
C PRO A 162 -11.39 8.29 3.11
N LEU A 163 -10.84 7.26 3.76
CA LEU A 163 -10.72 5.91 3.21
C LEU A 163 -12.10 5.28 2.98
N THR A 164 -13.02 5.45 3.94
CA THR A 164 -14.39 4.94 3.81
C THR A 164 -15.12 5.61 2.66
N ALA A 165 -15.08 6.95 2.60
CA ALA A 165 -15.75 7.70 1.54
C ALA A 165 -15.21 7.35 0.13
N MET A 166 -13.90 7.17 0.01
CA MET A 166 -13.28 6.76 -1.24
C MET A 166 -13.74 5.36 -1.67
N LEU A 167 -13.73 4.38 -0.77
CA LEU A 167 -14.19 3.02 -1.09
C LEU A 167 -15.68 3.01 -1.49
N ASP A 168 -16.52 3.71 -0.75
CA ASP A 168 -17.95 3.77 -1.04
C ASP A 168 -18.19 4.43 -2.41
N PHE A 169 -17.51 5.53 -2.71
CA PHE A 169 -17.58 6.17 -4.01
C PHE A 169 -17.12 5.24 -5.14
N TYR A 170 -15.97 4.59 -4.98
CA TYR A 170 -15.42 3.70 -6.01
C TYR A 170 -16.38 2.55 -6.32
N PHE A 171 -16.81 1.82 -5.30
CA PHE A 171 -17.68 0.65 -5.50
C PHE A 171 -19.14 1.00 -5.86
N GLN A 172 -19.60 2.18 -5.52
CA GLN A 172 -20.95 2.63 -5.89
C GLN A 172 -21.01 3.29 -7.26
N SER A 173 -19.99 4.02 -7.67
CA SER A 173 -20.02 4.87 -8.86
C SER A 173 -19.15 4.34 -10.00
N ALA A 174 -17.93 3.88 -9.71
CA ALA A 174 -16.98 3.44 -10.72
C ALA A 174 -17.23 2.01 -11.21
N VAL A 175 -17.92 1.18 -10.40
CA VAL A 175 -18.17 -0.24 -10.67
C VAL A 175 -19.63 -0.51 -11.07
N ARG A 176 -20.56 0.42 -10.82
CA ARG A 176 -21.97 0.26 -11.23
C ARG A 176 -22.15 0.43 -12.74
N ARG A 177 -23.08 -0.37 -13.23
CA ARG A 177 -23.63 -0.29 -14.61
C ARG A 177 -24.26 1.06 -14.92
#